data_8a340df72535d36d72cf8f09ee5f2a1c
#
_entry.id   8a340df72535d36d72cf8f09ee5f2a1c
#
_cell.length_a   1.000
_cell.length_b   1.000
_cell.length_c   1.000
_cell.angle_alpha   90.00
_cell.angle_beta   90.00
_cell.angle_gamma   90.00
#
_symmetry.space_group_name_H-M   'P 1'
#
loop_
_entity.id
_entity.type
_entity.pdbx_description
1 polymer ?
#
loop_
_entity_poly.entity_id
_entity_poly.type
_entity_poly.pdbx_seq_one_letter_code
_entity_poly.pdbx_strand_id
1 'polypeptide(L)'
;MEDNKNQSKSQPENITGYHHMNGYNEFNNGNYAQRNVMNYSQMYNQQNNNGYSQNNGYSQNNQTFNNDMPGTGNSNKKSRSGLSINILLFIIAFAAIIMAIVVKISADKNSSDNGRDDVNNVDEITDKAEYILELLDKYYYNVDDNYKEKIADGIYQGIIDTLDDNYADYYDAEEWKAVLESDQGVYCGIGVAVQQDENTGEIIAVNPYEYAPAYKAGLRVEDRIIAIDDIDIRGMSIDEAVSLIRGEEGTTVKLTVRRNTEILDFVVTREQIETQTVVTKVLEDNIGYLQITSFDGVTYNQFINGLDELLNQGIKGIIFDVRSNGGGYYDTVVNMLDRILPEGKIVYMEDKNGRQDVEYSDAECLDLPMCVLVNGYTASASEIFSGAIQDYELGAIIGEQTFGKGIVQNTYTFRDGSAVKFTIAGYFTPNGRDIHGKGITPDIVVSLPTDREAYNENGVIKDGMDTQLNEGIKYIKEQIK
;
A
#
# COMPACT_ATOMS: atom_id res chain seq x y z
N MET A 1 -69.38 -11.27 4.58
CA MET A 1 -69.32 -9.83 4.28
C MET A 1 -68.01 -9.39 4.90
N GLU A 2 -66.92 -9.56 4.18
CA GLU A 2 -66.23 -8.57 3.32
C GLU A 2 -65.72 -7.42 4.19
N ASP A 3 -64.43 -7.21 4.35
CA ASP A 3 -63.54 -6.76 3.32
C ASP A 3 -62.06 -7.00 3.67
N ASN A 4 -61.37 -7.49 2.67
CA ASN A 4 -59.93 -7.53 2.53
C ASN A 4 -59.36 -6.10 2.42
N LYS A 5 -58.34 -5.74 3.20
CA LYS A 5 -57.34 -4.74 2.80
C LYS A 5 -55.94 -5.26 3.00
N ASN A 6 -55.35 -5.71 1.86
CA ASN A 6 -53.94 -5.80 1.63
C ASN A 6 -53.25 -4.46 1.94
N GLN A 7 -52.36 -4.45 2.91
CA GLN A 7 -51.31 -3.45 2.99
C GLN A 7 -50.00 -4.13 2.67
N SER A 8 -49.51 -3.85 1.47
CA SER A 8 -48.15 -4.13 1.02
C SER A 8 -47.17 -3.36 1.92
N LYS A 9 -46.36 -4.09 2.66
CA LYS A 9 -45.15 -3.56 3.29
C LYS A 9 -44.14 -3.34 2.20
N SER A 10 -43.88 -2.10 1.86
CA SER A 10 -42.69 -1.65 1.11
C SER A 10 -41.48 -1.92 1.98
N GLN A 11 -40.56 -2.72 1.45
CA GLN A 11 -39.20 -2.83 1.97
C GLN A 11 -38.47 -1.48 1.76
N PRO A 12 -37.62 -1.06 2.68
CA PRO A 12 -36.77 0.10 2.44
C PRO A 12 -35.73 -0.26 1.37
N GLU A 13 -35.65 0.57 0.36
CA GLU A 13 -34.61 0.52 -0.67
C GLU A 13 -33.25 0.76 -0.01
N ASN A 14 -32.34 -0.17 -0.19
CA ASN A 14 -30.93 -0.03 0.13
C ASN A 14 -30.33 1.12 -0.71
N ILE A 15 -30.08 2.23 -0.08
CA ILE A 15 -29.24 3.29 -0.62
C ILE A 15 -27.81 3.00 -0.15
N THR A 16 -27.11 2.13 -0.86
CA THR A 16 -25.65 2.03 -0.78
C THR A 16 -25.08 2.94 -1.85
N GLY A 17 -24.76 4.16 -1.46
CA GLY A 17 -23.99 5.08 -2.29
C GLY A 17 -22.50 4.78 -2.17
N TYR A 18 -22.05 3.70 -2.78
CA TYR A 18 -20.62 3.50 -3.02
C TYR A 18 -20.22 4.25 -4.29
N HIS A 19 -19.44 5.32 -4.15
CA HIS A 19 -18.72 5.88 -5.28
C HIS A 19 -17.54 4.97 -5.65
N HIS A 20 -17.87 3.82 -6.23
CA HIS A 20 -16.93 3.04 -7.01
C HIS A 20 -17.21 3.26 -8.49
N MET A 21 -16.26 3.85 -9.19
CA MET A 21 -16.23 3.70 -10.65
C MET A 21 -15.70 2.30 -10.94
N ASN A 22 -16.63 1.30 -10.98
CA ASN A 22 -16.32 -0.05 -11.40
C ASN A 22 -16.38 -0.18 -12.91
N GLY A 23 -15.28 -0.59 -13.48
CA GLY A 23 -15.18 -1.16 -14.82
C GLY A 23 -14.20 -2.32 -14.80
N TYR A 24 -14.55 -3.45 -14.19
CA TYR A 24 -13.75 -4.67 -14.25
C TYR A 24 -14.27 -5.57 -15.36
N ASN A 25 -13.39 -5.94 -16.28
CA ASN A 25 -13.48 -7.16 -17.08
C ASN A 25 -12.15 -7.91 -16.94
N GLU A 26 -12.28 -9.21 -16.67
CA GLU A 26 -11.24 -10.21 -16.50
C GLU A 26 -10.20 -10.19 -17.61
N PHE A 27 -8.91 -10.18 -17.27
CA PHE A 27 -7.84 -10.66 -18.15
C PHE A 27 -6.69 -11.34 -17.38
N ASN A 28 -6.16 -12.37 -18.01
CA ASN A 28 -5.20 -13.37 -17.59
C ASN A 28 -3.73 -12.92 -17.63
N ASN A 29 -3.00 -13.37 -16.64
CA ASN A 29 -1.60 -13.84 -16.54
C ASN A 29 -0.44 -13.23 -17.34
N GLY A 30 0.61 -12.84 -16.64
CA GLY A 30 2.00 -12.82 -17.08
C GLY A 30 2.94 -11.97 -16.20
N ASN A 31 3.74 -12.66 -15.43
CA ASN A 31 4.94 -12.25 -14.68
C ASN A 31 5.48 -10.81 -14.83
N TYR A 32 5.47 -10.05 -13.74
CA TYR A 32 6.50 -9.04 -13.46
C TYR A 32 6.78 -8.94 -11.97
N ALA A 33 8.04 -9.11 -11.64
CA ALA A 33 8.59 -8.84 -10.34
C ALA A 33 9.22 -7.44 -10.32
N GLN A 34 9.06 -6.78 -9.20
CA GLN A 34 9.96 -5.82 -8.60
C GLN A 34 10.08 -4.40 -9.19
N ARG A 35 9.24 -3.52 -8.67
CA ARG A 35 9.76 -2.25 -8.15
C ARG A 35 9.28 -2.10 -6.71
N ASN A 36 10.21 -1.79 -5.85
CA ASN A 36 10.13 -1.74 -4.41
C ASN A 36 8.84 -1.11 -3.88
N VAL A 37 8.00 -1.90 -3.23
CA VAL A 37 7.25 -1.39 -2.10
C VAL A 37 8.32 -1.00 -1.08
N MET A 38 8.69 0.27 -1.05
CA MET A 38 9.60 0.78 -0.02
C MET A 38 8.93 0.56 1.31
N ASN A 39 9.43 -0.41 2.05
CA ASN A 39 9.11 -0.60 3.44
C ASN A 39 9.43 0.74 4.14
N TYR A 40 8.52 1.29 4.94
CA TYR A 40 8.69 2.56 5.66
C TYR A 40 10.02 2.67 6.42
N SER A 41 10.63 1.53 6.79
CA SER A 41 11.96 1.45 7.37
C SER A 41 13.08 1.92 6.43
N GLN A 42 12.90 1.85 5.13
CA GLN A 42 13.89 2.34 4.15
C GLN A 42 13.81 3.86 3.94
N MET A 43 12.62 4.44 4.03
CA MET A 43 12.45 5.91 4.00
C MET A 43 13.15 6.60 5.17
N TYR A 44 13.12 5.99 6.35
CA TYR A 44 13.80 6.54 7.54
C TYR A 44 15.32 6.58 7.39
N ASN A 45 15.92 5.58 6.76
CA ASN A 45 17.35 5.54 6.52
C ASN A 45 17.83 6.55 5.46
N GLN A 46 16.98 6.99 4.54
CA GLN A 46 17.32 8.04 3.58
C GLN A 46 17.24 9.45 4.20
N GLN A 47 16.31 9.73 5.10
CA GLN A 47 16.24 11.05 5.76
C GLN A 47 17.36 11.28 6.76
N ASN A 48 17.88 10.25 7.43
CA ASN A 48 18.98 10.39 8.39
C ASN A 48 20.37 10.40 7.77
N ASN A 49 20.53 10.04 6.49
CA ASN A 49 21.84 10.08 5.79
C ASN A 49 22.14 11.40 5.06
N ASN A 50 21.22 12.36 5.05
CA ASN A 50 21.44 13.68 4.41
C ASN A 50 21.99 14.75 5.35
N GLY A 51 22.48 14.37 6.52
CA GLY A 51 23.22 15.25 7.44
C GLY A 51 24.70 15.01 7.40
N TYR A 52 25.44 15.95 6.78
CA TYR A 52 26.90 16.14 6.82
C TYR A 52 27.78 15.07 6.09
N SER A 53 28.22 15.37 4.89
CA SER A 53 29.63 15.46 4.56
C SER A 53 29.86 16.18 3.22
N GLN A 54 30.39 17.39 3.30
CA GLN A 54 31.17 17.97 2.18
C GLN A 54 32.55 17.33 2.23
N ASN A 55 33.04 16.76 1.11
CA ASN A 55 34.35 17.11 0.54
C ASN A 55 34.67 16.32 -0.75
N ASN A 56 34.91 17.08 -1.78
CA ASN A 56 35.93 17.04 -2.83
C ASN A 56 36.59 15.71 -3.24
N GLY A 57 36.55 15.44 -4.54
CA GLY A 57 37.49 14.56 -5.20
C GLY A 57 37.22 14.29 -6.67
N TYR A 58 37.50 15.26 -7.54
CA TYR A 58 37.65 15.01 -8.99
C TYR A 58 38.81 14.07 -9.24
N SER A 59 38.58 12.98 -9.96
CA SER A 59 39.66 12.31 -10.68
C SER A 59 39.20 11.91 -12.06
N GLN A 60 39.72 12.61 -13.05
CA GLN A 60 39.65 12.26 -14.46
C GLN A 60 40.55 11.06 -14.71
N ASN A 61 40.06 10.06 -15.41
CA ASN A 61 40.88 9.11 -16.11
C ASN A 61 40.43 9.02 -17.58
N ASN A 62 41.20 9.71 -18.41
CA ASN A 62 41.26 9.55 -19.84
C ASN A 62 41.93 8.19 -20.16
N GLN A 63 41.24 7.32 -20.87
CA GLN A 63 41.89 6.28 -21.66
C GLN A 63 41.44 6.36 -23.11
N THR A 64 42.38 6.79 -23.92
CA THR A 64 42.40 6.70 -25.38
C THR A 64 42.46 5.24 -25.82
N PHE A 65 41.55 4.84 -26.72
CA PHE A 65 41.70 3.62 -27.51
C PHE A 65 41.88 3.93 -28.99
N ASN A 66 42.95 3.38 -29.50
CA ASN A 66 43.37 3.44 -30.87
C ASN A 66 42.48 2.59 -31.79
N ASN A 67 42.31 3.13 -33.01
CA ASN A 67 41.78 2.46 -34.18
C ASN A 67 42.71 1.31 -34.66
N ASP A 68 42.09 0.20 -35.03
CA ASP A 68 42.57 -0.63 -36.11
C ASP A 68 41.39 -1.38 -36.75
N MET A 69 41.17 -1.10 -38.03
CA MET A 69 40.34 -1.92 -38.93
C MET A 69 41.16 -3.01 -39.58
N PRO A 70 40.55 -4.15 -39.96
CA PRO A 70 40.43 -4.48 -41.39
C PRO A 70 39.06 -5.13 -41.75
N GLY A 71 38.43 -4.81 -42.74
CA GLY A 71 38.41 -5.07 -44.15
C GLY A 71 37.50 -6.23 -44.59
N THR A 72 36.37 -5.85 -45.27
CA THR A 72 35.72 -6.52 -46.40
C THR A 72 35.15 -7.94 -46.35
N GLY A 73 33.86 -8.05 -46.60
CA GLY A 73 33.18 -9.28 -47.04
C GLY A 73 31.72 -9.09 -47.37
N ASN A 74 31.44 -8.99 -48.63
CA ASN A 74 30.18 -8.74 -49.32
C ASN A 74 29.26 -9.97 -49.26
N SER A 75 27.95 -9.81 -48.98
CA SER A 75 26.88 -10.43 -49.82
C SER A 75 25.46 -10.14 -49.34
N ASN A 76 24.71 -9.59 -50.24
CA ASN A 76 23.25 -9.50 -50.40
C ASN A 76 22.36 -10.48 -49.64
N LYS A 77 21.25 -9.96 -49.00
CA LYS A 77 19.89 -10.24 -49.50
C LYS A 77 18.88 -9.31 -48.81
N LYS A 78 18.10 -8.62 -49.64
CA LYS A 78 16.90 -7.88 -49.29
C LYS A 78 15.88 -8.83 -48.66
N SER A 79 15.33 -8.45 -47.48
CA SER A 79 14.01 -8.80 -47.08
C SER A 79 13.30 -7.52 -46.66
N ARG A 80 12.28 -7.12 -47.42
CA ARG A 80 11.28 -6.13 -47.02
C ARG A 80 10.39 -6.81 -45.99
N SER A 81 10.58 -6.54 -44.72
CA SER A 81 9.54 -6.79 -43.72
C SER A 81 8.65 -5.55 -43.64
N GLY A 82 7.40 -5.72 -44.03
CA GLY A 82 6.38 -4.71 -43.84
C GLY A 82 6.25 -4.37 -42.35
N LEU A 83 6.08 -3.10 -42.06
CA LEU A 83 5.69 -2.62 -40.74
C LEU A 83 4.54 -3.50 -40.25
N SER A 84 4.67 -4.14 -39.10
CA SER A 84 3.61 -5.02 -38.61
C SER A 84 2.38 -4.15 -38.33
N ILE A 85 1.21 -4.67 -38.71
CA ILE A 85 -0.09 -4.00 -38.52
C ILE A 85 -0.28 -3.55 -37.06
N ASN A 86 0.34 -4.27 -36.12
CA ASN A 86 0.30 -3.96 -34.70
C ASN A 86 1.01 -2.64 -34.34
N ILE A 87 2.13 -2.30 -34.98
CA ILE A 87 2.82 -1.01 -34.75
C ILE A 87 1.96 0.15 -35.24
N LEU A 88 1.30 -0.01 -36.41
CA LEU A 88 0.40 1.01 -36.94
C LEU A 88 -0.86 1.17 -36.05
N LEU A 89 -1.37 0.08 -35.47
CA LEU A 89 -2.49 0.10 -34.54
C LEU A 89 -2.11 0.74 -33.21
N PHE A 90 -0.88 0.54 -32.73
CA PHE A 90 -0.37 1.16 -31.50
C PHE A 90 -0.21 2.68 -31.67
N ILE A 91 0.36 3.13 -32.79
CA ILE A 91 0.48 4.57 -33.10
C ILE A 91 -0.93 5.21 -33.24
N ILE A 92 -1.88 4.50 -33.85
CA ILE A 92 -3.26 4.98 -33.98
C ILE A 92 -3.97 5.02 -32.63
N ALA A 93 -3.74 4.03 -31.75
CA ALA A 93 -4.30 3.99 -30.40
C ALA A 93 -3.74 5.12 -29.53
N PHE A 94 -2.42 5.35 -29.58
CA PHE A 94 -1.73 6.43 -28.89
C PHE A 94 -2.24 7.81 -29.37
N ALA A 95 -2.32 8.03 -30.68
CA ALA A 95 -2.89 9.25 -31.24
C ALA A 95 -4.38 9.44 -30.87
N ALA A 96 -5.15 8.34 -30.75
CA ALA A 96 -6.55 8.40 -30.35
C ALA A 96 -6.72 8.75 -28.86
N ILE A 97 -5.83 8.28 -27.98
CA ILE A 97 -5.82 8.62 -26.54
C ILE A 97 -5.48 10.10 -26.38
N ILE A 98 -4.43 10.59 -27.04
CA ILE A 98 -4.09 12.02 -27.04
C ILE A 98 -5.22 12.86 -27.61
N MET A 99 -5.83 12.42 -28.70
CA MET A 99 -6.97 13.11 -29.28
C MET A 99 -8.20 13.13 -28.36
N ALA A 100 -8.43 12.05 -27.58
CA ALA A 100 -9.49 12.00 -26.59
C ALA A 100 -9.23 12.97 -25.42
N ILE A 101 -7.98 13.08 -24.97
CA ILE A 101 -7.56 14.06 -23.95
C ILE A 101 -7.73 15.48 -24.49
N VAL A 102 -7.28 15.75 -25.71
CA VAL A 102 -7.41 17.05 -26.38
C VAL A 102 -8.88 17.41 -26.61
N VAL A 103 -9.71 16.46 -27.03
CA VAL A 103 -11.18 16.67 -27.22
C VAL A 103 -11.86 16.94 -25.88
N LYS A 104 -11.47 16.27 -24.80
CA LYS A 104 -12.03 16.51 -23.46
C LYS A 104 -11.61 17.88 -22.93
N ILE A 105 -10.33 18.25 -23.07
CA ILE A 105 -9.81 19.58 -22.72
C ILE A 105 -10.47 20.67 -23.60
N SER A 106 -10.75 20.40 -24.87
CA SER A 106 -11.43 21.35 -25.80
C SER A 106 -12.92 21.48 -25.49
N ALA A 107 -13.57 20.42 -24.98
CA ALA A 107 -14.98 20.47 -24.59
C ALA A 107 -15.19 21.30 -23.31
N ASP A 108 -14.25 21.24 -22.36
CA ASP A 108 -14.28 22.08 -21.15
C ASP A 108 -13.94 23.55 -21.43
N LYS A 109 -13.25 23.86 -22.53
CA LYS A 109 -12.92 25.24 -22.96
C LYS A 109 -14.11 26.08 -23.45
N ASN A 110 -15.22 25.46 -23.83
CA ASN A 110 -16.40 26.22 -24.29
C ASN A 110 -17.24 26.81 -23.13
N SER A 111 -16.81 26.73 -21.90
CA SER A 111 -17.58 27.23 -20.77
C SER A 111 -16.90 28.32 -19.90
N SER A 112 -15.68 28.82 -20.23
CA SER A 112 -15.19 30.06 -19.59
C SER A 112 -14.07 30.71 -20.37
N ASP A 113 -14.43 31.76 -21.11
CA ASP A 113 -13.53 32.75 -21.66
C ASP A 113 -13.04 33.66 -20.52
N ASN A 114 -11.78 33.47 -20.05
CA ASN A 114 -10.96 34.53 -19.48
C ASN A 114 -9.49 34.07 -19.44
N GLY A 115 -8.73 34.55 -20.38
CA GLY A 115 -7.30 34.84 -20.39
C GLY A 115 -6.36 33.87 -19.66
N ARG A 116 -5.89 32.84 -20.37
CA ARG A 116 -4.58 32.20 -20.15
C ARG A 116 -4.04 31.70 -21.49
N ASP A 117 -2.89 32.27 -21.87
CA ASP A 117 -2.11 31.88 -23.05
C ASP A 117 -1.32 30.57 -22.88
N ASP A 118 -1.86 29.55 -22.21
CA ASP A 118 -1.09 28.41 -21.72
C ASP A 118 -1.43 27.05 -22.39
N VAL A 119 -2.04 27.02 -23.59
CA VAL A 119 -2.53 25.75 -24.14
C VAL A 119 -1.75 25.23 -25.34
N ASN A 120 -0.73 25.93 -25.78
CA ASN A 120 0.04 25.57 -26.98
C ASN A 120 1.12 24.50 -26.78
N ASN A 121 1.20 23.87 -25.58
CA ASN A 121 2.33 23.01 -25.27
C ASN A 121 2.09 21.50 -25.51
N VAL A 122 0.84 21.02 -25.54
CA VAL A 122 0.56 19.57 -25.69
C VAL A 122 0.87 19.08 -27.10
N ASP A 123 0.48 19.83 -28.13
CA ASP A 123 0.78 19.47 -29.53
C ASP A 123 2.31 19.50 -29.76
N GLU A 124 3.01 20.51 -29.24
CA GLU A 124 4.47 20.61 -29.34
C GLU A 124 5.18 19.47 -28.61
N ILE A 125 4.68 19.07 -27.42
CA ILE A 125 5.20 17.93 -26.66
C ILE A 125 4.99 16.64 -27.46
N THR A 126 3.83 16.46 -28.05
CA THR A 126 3.50 15.28 -28.85
C THR A 126 4.38 15.19 -30.11
N ASP A 127 4.47 16.26 -30.88
CA ASP A 127 5.32 16.32 -32.09
C ASP A 127 6.78 16.00 -31.78
N LYS A 128 7.26 16.52 -30.64
CA LYS A 128 8.64 16.27 -30.20
C LYS A 128 8.83 14.81 -29.73
N ALA A 129 7.87 14.24 -29.03
CA ALA A 129 7.91 12.84 -28.62
C ALA A 129 7.89 11.91 -29.84
N GLU A 130 7.00 12.16 -30.82
CA GLU A 130 6.98 11.41 -32.07
C GLU A 130 8.33 11.48 -32.81
N TYR A 131 8.92 12.67 -32.91
CA TYR A 131 10.22 12.83 -33.56
C TYR A 131 11.34 12.08 -32.81
N ILE A 132 11.35 12.07 -31.48
CA ILE A 132 12.29 11.28 -30.69
C ILE A 132 12.13 9.79 -30.98
N LEU A 133 10.89 9.29 -31.04
CA LEU A 133 10.60 7.89 -31.36
C LEU A 133 11.08 7.52 -32.75
N GLU A 134 10.89 8.40 -33.77
CA GLU A 134 11.44 8.20 -35.12
C GLU A 134 12.96 8.13 -35.14
N LEU A 135 13.63 8.97 -34.34
CA LEU A 135 15.10 8.94 -34.22
C LEU A 135 15.58 7.65 -33.57
N LEU A 136 14.90 7.17 -32.51
CA LEU A 136 15.23 5.91 -31.87
C LEU A 136 15.01 4.73 -32.81
N ASP A 137 13.89 4.65 -33.50
CA ASP A 137 13.62 3.61 -34.51
C ASP A 137 14.67 3.57 -35.61
N LYS A 138 15.22 4.72 -35.95
CA LYS A 138 16.17 4.84 -37.07
C LYS A 138 17.64 4.63 -36.70
N TYR A 139 18.03 5.03 -35.49
CA TYR A 139 19.42 5.16 -35.14
C TYR A 139 19.86 4.42 -33.87
N TYR A 140 18.89 4.03 -33.01
CA TYR A 140 19.24 3.36 -31.76
C TYR A 140 19.75 1.96 -32.00
N TYR A 141 21.00 1.68 -31.54
CA TYR A 141 21.71 0.47 -31.85
C TYR A 141 21.28 -0.76 -31.05
N ASN A 142 20.92 -0.56 -29.76
CA ASN A 142 20.62 -1.64 -28.81
C ASN A 142 19.11 -1.81 -28.61
N VAL A 143 18.35 -1.93 -29.70
CA VAL A 143 16.89 -2.13 -29.65
C VAL A 143 16.60 -3.55 -29.17
N ASP A 144 15.96 -3.70 -28.01
CA ASP A 144 15.29 -4.94 -27.60
C ASP A 144 13.84 -4.98 -28.15
N ASP A 145 13.21 -6.17 -28.11
CA ASP A 145 11.88 -6.33 -28.68
C ASP A 145 10.79 -5.57 -27.87
N ASN A 146 11.06 -5.21 -26.61
CA ASN A 146 10.12 -4.59 -25.68
C ASN A 146 10.42 -3.11 -25.40
N TYR A 147 11.39 -2.49 -26.10
CA TYR A 147 11.79 -1.12 -25.76
C TYR A 147 10.67 -0.08 -25.92
N LYS A 148 9.71 -0.34 -26.82
CA LYS A 148 8.58 0.58 -27.06
C LYS A 148 7.55 0.58 -25.92
N GLU A 149 7.33 -0.58 -25.30
CA GLU A 149 6.52 -0.69 -24.10
C GLU A 149 7.17 0.08 -22.93
N LYS A 150 8.47 -0.16 -22.70
CA LYS A 150 9.25 0.57 -21.70
C LYS A 150 9.28 2.09 -21.92
N ILE A 151 9.26 2.54 -23.17
CA ILE A 151 9.18 3.98 -23.49
C ILE A 151 7.82 4.56 -23.08
N ALA A 152 6.73 3.84 -23.33
CA ALA A 152 5.40 4.31 -22.95
C ALA A 152 5.29 4.51 -21.44
N ASP A 153 5.66 3.49 -20.67
CA ASP A 153 5.68 3.57 -19.20
C ASP A 153 6.62 4.67 -18.70
N GLY A 154 7.81 4.79 -19.32
CA GLY A 154 8.76 5.86 -19.01
C GLY A 154 8.24 7.27 -19.29
N ILE A 155 7.37 7.46 -20.29
CA ILE A 155 6.70 8.74 -20.56
C ILE A 155 5.66 9.04 -19.46
N TYR A 156 4.82 8.06 -19.10
CA TYR A 156 3.80 8.23 -18.08
C TYR A 156 4.42 8.48 -16.71
N GLN A 157 5.40 7.68 -16.33
CA GLN A 157 6.18 7.91 -15.11
C GLN A 157 6.86 9.27 -15.12
N GLY A 158 7.48 9.67 -16.25
CA GLY A 158 8.13 10.97 -16.38
C GLY A 158 7.17 12.16 -16.24
N ILE A 159 5.90 12.03 -16.59
CA ILE A 159 4.88 13.06 -16.32
C ILE A 159 4.63 13.17 -14.82
N ILE A 160 4.49 12.05 -14.14
CA ILE A 160 4.24 12.00 -12.69
C ILE A 160 5.46 12.51 -11.92
N ASP A 161 6.67 12.15 -12.32
CA ASP A 161 7.93 12.59 -11.70
C ASP A 161 8.14 14.12 -11.78
N THR A 162 7.40 14.83 -12.64
CA THR A 162 7.44 16.30 -12.67
C THR A 162 6.66 16.94 -11.53
N LEU A 163 5.80 16.18 -10.86
CA LEU A 163 5.09 16.65 -9.68
C LEU A 163 6.06 16.64 -8.50
N ASP A 164 6.10 17.71 -7.73
CA ASP A 164 6.84 17.74 -6.45
C ASP A 164 5.99 17.06 -5.37
N ASP A 165 5.61 15.80 -5.63
CA ASP A 165 4.72 14.97 -4.80
C ASP A 165 5.33 13.59 -4.60
N ASN A 166 5.93 13.36 -3.43
CA ASN A 166 6.56 12.07 -3.08
C ASN A 166 5.57 10.89 -3.00
N TYR A 167 4.27 11.15 -3.09
CA TYR A 167 3.21 10.14 -3.00
C TYR A 167 2.54 9.89 -4.35
N ALA A 168 2.93 10.65 -5.40
CA ALA A 168 2.46 10.43 -6.75
C ALA A 168 3.25 9.30 -7.42
N ASP A 169 2.54 8.45 -8.17
CA ASP A 169 3.16 7.34 -8.88
C ASP A 169 2.32 6.92 -10.10
N TYR A 170 2.98 6.33 -11.10
CA TYR A 170 2.37 5.59 -12.19
C TYR A 170 2.63 4.11 -11.97
N TYR A 171 1.62 3.32 -12.18
CA TYR A 171 1.69 1.86 -12.11
C TYR A 171 1.31 1.28 -13.47
N ASP A 172 2.11 0.34 -13.98
CA ASP A 172 1.63 -0.51 -15.06
C ASP A 172 0.51 -1.45 -14.57
N ALA A 173 -0.09 -2.23 -15.48
CA ALA A 173 -1.24 -3.06 -15.13
C ALA A 173 -0.93 -4.15 -14.09
N GLU A 174 0.30 -4.67 -14.09
CA GLU A 174 0.73 -5.72 -13.15
C GLU A 174 1.12 -5.12 -11.80
N GLU A 175 1.84 -4.01 -11.82
CA GLU A 175 2.17 -3.26 -10.61
C GLU A 175 0.89 -2.81 -9.89
N TRP A 176 -0.09 -2.27 -10.66
CA TRP A 176 -1.36 -1.84 -10.07
C TRP A 176 -2.16 -3.00 -9.49
N LYS A 177 -2.18 -4.14 -10.16
CA LYS A 177 -2.81 -5.35 -9.61
C LYS A 177 -2.18 -5.77 -8.30
N ALA A 178 -0.85 -5.77 -8.21
CA ALA A 178 -0.12 -6.12 -6.98
C ALA A 178 -0.41 -5.13 -5.84
N VAL A 179 -0.51 -3.83 -6.14
CA VAL A 179 -0.91 -2.79 -5.16
C VAL A 179 -2.33 -3.05 -4.66
N LEU A 180 -3.29 -3.32 -5.55
CA LEU A 180 -4.66 -3.62 -5.16
C LEU A 180 -4.78 -4.86 -4.27
N GLU A 181 -4.06 -5.94 -4.60
CA GLU A 181 -4.02 -7.15 -3.76
C GLU A 181 -3.47 -6.85 -2.36
N SER A 182 -2.41 -6.04 -2.31
CA SER A 182 -1.81 -5.60 -1.04
C SER A 182 -2.77 -4.75 -0.22
N ASP A 183 -3.37 -3.73 -0.83
CA ASP A 183 -4.26 -2.78 -0.17
C ASP A 183 -5.58 -3.41 0.28
N GLN A 184 -6.09 -4.38 -0.47
CA GLN A 184 -7.26 -5.17 -0.04
C GLN A 184 -6.95 -6.06 1.16
N GLY A 185 -5.68 -6.36 1.42
CA GLY A 185 -5.26 -7.28 2.46
C GLY A 185 -5.61 -8.73 2.14
N VAL A 186 -5.78 -9.05 0.85
CA VAL A 186 -6.15 -10.39 0.38
C VAL A 186 -5.20 -10.80 -0.74
N TYR A 187 -4.58 -11.95 -0.61
CA TYR A 187 -3.69 -12.48 -1.65
C TYR A 187 -3.91 -13.98 -1.86
N CYS A 188 -3.56 -14.47 -3.04
CA CYS A 188 -3.63 -15.89 -3.31
C CYS A 188 -2.29 -16.58 -3.00
N GLY A 189 -2.31 -17.50 -2.06
CA GLY A 189 -1.11 -18.15 -1.57
C GLY A 189 -1.38 -19.28 -0.58
N ILE A 190 -0.44 -19.50 0.32
CA ILE A 190 -0.50 -20.61 1.28
C ILE A 190 -0.65 -20.19 2.74
N GLY A 191 -0.60 -18.89 3.04
CA GLY A 191 -0.82 -18.35 4.39
C GLY A 191 0.33 -18.63 5.36
N VAL A 192 1.51 -18.18 5.02
CA VAL A 192 2.70 -18.21 5.87
C VAL A 192 3.46 -16.88 5.76
N ALA A 193 3.79 -16.27 6.89
CA ALA A 193 4.78 -15.22 6.93
C ALA A 193 6.17 -15.83 6.91
N VAL A 194 7.04 -15.30 6.05
CA VAL A 194 8.43 -15.75 5.90
C VAL A 194 9.40 -14.61 6.17
N GLN A 195 10.58 -14.96 6.60
CA GLN A 195 11.70 -14.03 6.84
C GLN A 195 12.98 -14.60 6.25
N GLN A 196 13.85 -13.75 5.73
CA GLN A 196 15.17 -14.17 5.32
C GLN A 196 16.16 -14.01 6.48
N ASP A 197 16.88 -15.08 6.82
CA ASP A 197 17.93 -15.09 7.85
C ASP A 197 19.13 -14.26 7.33
N GLU A 198 19.44 -13.17 8.00
CA GLU A 198 20.50 -12.24 7.58
C GLU A 198 21.91 -12.89 7.51
N ASN A 199 22.13 -13.95 8.29
CA ASN A 199 23.44 -14.61 8.37
C ASN A 199 23.57 -15.73 7.34
N THR A 200 22.50 -16.46 7.06
CA THR A 200 22.53 -17.65 6.18
C THR A 200 21.89 -17.39 4.83
N GLY A 201 21.07 -16.34 4.69
CA GLY A 201 20.25 -16.07 3.50
C GLY A 201 19.11 -17.08 3.30
N GLU A 202 18.88 -18.00 4.25
CA GLU A 202 17.79 -18.98 4.16
C GLU A 202 16.44 -18.34 4.47
N ILE A 203 15.39 -18.83 3.82
CA ILE A 203 14.01 -18.36 4.05
C ILE A 203 13.35 -19.23 5.10
N ILE A 204 12.85 -18.60 6.16
CA ILE A 204 12.30 -19.25 7.34
C ILE A 204 10.82 -18.94 7.44
N ALA A 205 9.99 -19.94 7.73
CA ALA A 205 8.60 -19.78 8.09
C ALA A 205 8.52 -19.23 9.54
N VAL A 206 8.12 -17.97 9.68
CA VAL A 206 8.04 -17.32 11.01
C VAL A 206 6.64 -17.36 11.59
N ASN A 207 5.61 -17.37 10.76
CA ASN A 207 4.22 -17.46 11.22
C ASN A 207 3.33 -18.13 10.17
N PRO A 208 3.23 -19.48 10.16
CA PRO A 208 2.17 -20.18 9.42
C PRO A 208 0.83 -19.94 10.11
N TYR A 209 -0.12 -19.29 9.43
CA TYR A 209 -1.45 -19.00 9.99
C TYR A 209 -2.23 -20.30 10.22
N GLU A 210 -2.74 -20.52 11.44
CA GLU A 210 -3.39 -21.80 11.84
C GLU A 210 -4.58 -22.17 10.96
N TYR A 211 -5.31 -21.19 10.44
CA TYR A 211 -6.46 -21.40 9.53
C TYR A 211 -6.04 -21.66 8.08
N ALA A 212 -4.80 -21.39 7.71
CA ALA A 212 -4.33 -21.37 6.32
C ALA A 212 -3.80 -22.72 5.83
N PRO A 213 -3.72 -22.93 4.50
CA PRO A 213 -3.31 -24.18 3.87
C PRO A 213 -1.95 -24.69 4.31
N ALA A 214 -0.95 -23.82 4.46
CA ALA A 214 0.40 -24.22 4.83
C ALA A 214 0.44 -24.90 6.21
N TYR A 215 -0.24 -24.33 7.20
CA TYR A 215 -0.32 -24.90 8.54
C TYR A 215 -1.06 -26.24 8.55
N LYS A 216 -2.19 -26.32 7.81
CA LYS A 216 -2.96 -27.55 7.65
C LYS A 216 -2.16 -28.67 6.96
N ALA A 217 -1.30 -28.31 6.00
CA ALA A 217 -0.39 -29.24 5.34
C ALA A 217 0.77 -29.70 6.26
N GLY A 218 1.01 -29.04 7.37
CA GLY A 218 2.02 -29.44 8.33
C GLY A 218 3.24 -28.52 8.45
N LEU A 219 3.26 -27.39 7.73
CA LEU A 219 4.31 -26.37 7.90
C LEU A 219 4.27 -25.80 9.33
N ARG A 220 5.41 -25.54 9.93
CA ARG A 220 5.55 -25.00 11.30
C ARG A 220 6.55 -23.86 11.34
N VAL A 221 6.50 -23.11 12.42
CA VAL A 221 7.49 -22.08 12.74
C VAL A 221 8.89 -22.69 12.76
N GLU A 222 9.89 -21.94 12.32
CA GLU A 222 11.30 -22.32 12.16
C GLU A 222 11.58 -23.34 11.02
N ASP A 223 10.58 -23.74 10.23
CA ASP A 223 10.86 -24.49 9.02
C ASP A 223 11.65 -23.63 8.03
N ARG A 224 12.77 -24.14 7.54
CA ARG A 224 13.62 -23.46 6.58
C ARG A 224 13.28 -23.96 5.17
N ILE A 225 12.73 -23.10 4.34
CA ILE A 225 12.33 -23.46 2.97
C ILE A 225 13.59 -23.51 2.12
N ILE A 226 13.88 -24.65 1.52
CA ILE A 226 15.08 -24.90 0.73
C ILE A 226 14.80 -25.10 -0.76
N ALA A 227 13.58 -25.52 -1.12
CA ALA A 227 13.15 -25.59 -2.51
C ALA A 227 11.64 -25.35 -2.64
N ILE A 228 11.23 -24.82 -3.78
CA ILE A 228 9.84 -24.59 -4.20
C ILE A 228 9.66 -25.21 -5.59
N ASP A 229 8.69 -26.12 -5.75
CA ASP A 229 8.45 -26.88 -6.99
C ASP A 229 9.75 -27.47 -7.58
N ASP A 230 10.57 -28.08 -6.70
CA ASP A 230 11.88 -28.66 -7.00
C ASP A 230 12.97 -27.65 -7.46
N ILE A 231 12.68 -26.33 -7.41
CA ILE A 231 13.65 -25.27 -7.64
C ILE A 231 14.37 -24.97 -6.33
N ASP A 232 15.69 -25.09 -6.29
CA ASP A 232 16.51 -24.72 -5.12
C ASP A 232 16.49 -23.18 -4.95
N ILE A 233 15.95 -22.71 -3.84
CA ILE A 233 15.81 -21.26 -3.56
C ILE A 233 16.89 -20.70 -2.65
N ARG A 234 17.90 -21.48 -2.30
CA ARG A 234 19.01 -21.02 -1.45
C ARG A 234 19.81 -19.93 -2.16
N GLY A 235 19.86 -18.75 -1.59
CA GLY A 235 20.50 -17.57 -2.17
C GLY A 235 19.61 -16.70 -3.04
N MET A 236 18.32 -17.06 -3.22
CA MET A 236 17.31 -16.17 -3.78
C MET A 236 16.93 -15.10 -2.76
N SER A 237 16.46 -13.97 -3.24
CA SER A 237 15.81 -12.97 -2.38
C SER A 237 14.46 -13.50 -1.85
N ILE A 238 13.98 -12.90 -0.77
CA ILE A 238 12.67 -13.25 -0.21
C ILE A 238 11.55 -13.02 -1.23
N ASP A 239 11.64 -11.96 -2.02
CA ASP A 239 10.62 -11.61 -3.02
C ASP A 239 10.57 -12.63 -4.16
N GLU A 240 11.73 -13.07 -4.67
CA GLU A 240 11.80 -14.13 -5.68
C GLU A 240 11.16 -15.44 -5.16
N ALA A 241 11.46 -15.82 -3.93
CA ALA A 241 10.87 -17.02 -3.34
C ALA A 241 9.36 -16.88 -3.08
N VAL A 242 8.91 -15.72 -2.59
CA VAL A 242 7.48 -15.43 -2.39
C VAL A 242 6.72 -15.47 -3.72
N SER A 243 7.30 -14.97 -4.81
CA SER A 243 6.69 -15.03 -6.14
C SER A 243 6.45 -16.47 -6.63
N LEU A 244 7.35 -17.41 -6.28
CA LEU A 244 7.19 -18.83 -6.58
C LEU A 244 6.12 -19.50 -5.68
N ILE A 245 5.98 -19.03 -4.43
CA ILE A 245 4.97 -19.56 -3.50
C ILE A 245 3.56 -19.09 -3.89
N ARG A 246 3.40 -17.83 -4.30
CA ARG A 246 2.12 -17.27 -4.78
C ARG A 246 1.71 -17.90 -6.12
N GLY A 247 0.45 -17.75 -6.50
CA GLY A 247 -0.07 -18.23 -7.78
C GLY A 247 -1.59 -18.30 -7.77
N GLU A 248 -2.18 -18.83 -8.81
CA GLU A 248 -3.63 -18.91 -8.98
C GLU A 248 -4.29 -19.77 -7.89
N GLU A 249 -5.49 -19.36 -7.47
CA GLU A 249 -6.31 -20.10 -6.51
C GLU A 249 -6.60 -21.51 -7.00
N GLY A 250 -6.55 -22.49 -6.09
CA GLY A 250 -6.77 -23.89 -6.39
C GLY A 250 -5.57 -24.62 -7.02
N THR A 251 -4.51 -23.91 -7.42
CA THR A 251 -3.26 -24.57 -7.85
C THR A 251 -2.45 -25.04 -6.65
N THR A 252 -1.49 -25.93 -6.86
CA THR A 252 -0.64 -26.45 -5.79
C THR A 252 0.79 -25.97 -5.93
N VAL A 253 1.47 -25.83 -4.80
CA VAL A 253 2.91 -25.60 -4.71
C VAL A 253 3.54 -26.65 -3.80
N LYS A 254 4.69 -27.19 -4.21
CA LYS A 254 5.46 -28.11 -3.39
C LYS A 254 6.56 -27.34 -2.65
N LEU A 255 6.55 -27.40 -1.33
CA LEU A 255 7.61 -26.85 -0.50
C LEU A 255 8.48 -27.99 0.03
N THR A 256 9.78 -27.91 -0.21
CA THR A 256 10.78 -28.75 0.48
C THR A 256 11.39 -27.92 1.60
N VAL A 257 11.24 -28.36 2.83
CA VAL A 257 11.74 -27.65 3.99
C VAL A 257 12.74 -28.49 4.79
N ARG A 258 13.62 -27.80 5.49
CA ARG A 258 14.48 -28.40 6.50
C ARG A 258 13.96 -28.03 7.89
N ARG A 259 13.51 -29.03 8.64
CA ARG A 259 13.09 -28.94 10.05
C ARG A 259 14.12 -29.62 10.92
N ASN A 260 14.93 -28.89 11.66
CA ASN A 260 16.12 -29.39 12.32
C ASN A 260 17.07 -30.08 11.34
N THR A 261 17.16 -31.44 11.40
CA THR A 261 17.99 -32.27 10.50
C THR A 261 17.17 -33.04 9.46
N GLU A 262 15.85 -32.94 9.49
CA GLU A 262 14.96 -33.67 8.58
C GLU A 262 14.59 -32.82 7.38
N ILE A 263 14.49 -33.45 6.23
CA ILE A 263 13.96 -32.84 4.99
C ILE A 263 12.53 -33.37 4.81
N LEU A 264 11.60 -32.43 4.70
CA LEU A 264 10.17 -32.71 4.57
C LEU A 264 9.62 -32.03 3.33
N ASP A 265 8.72 -32.72 2.61
CA ASP A 265 8.00 -32.19 1.48
C ASP A 265 6.52 -31.95 1.86
N PHE A 266 6.03 -30.77 1.54
CA PHE A 266 4.62 -30.39 1.69
C PHE A 266 4.06 -29.96 0.35
N VAL A 267 2.96 -30.56 -0.09
CA VAL A 267 2.17 -30.09 -1.23
C VAL A 267 1.00 -29.29 -0.67
N VAL A 268 0.96 -28.00 -0.99
CA VAL A 268 0.00 -27.06 -0.42
C VAL A 268 -0.85 -26.48 -1.54
N THR A 269 -2.18 -26.53 -1.40
CA THR A 269 -3.09 -25.85 -2.32
C THR A 269 -3.11 -24.36 -2.00
N ARG A 270 -2.99 -23.53 -3.02
CA ARG A 270 -3.13 -22.07 -2.89
C ARG A 270 -4.60 -21.72 -2.69
N GLU A 271 -4.86 -20.90 -1.69
CA GLU A 271 -6.19 -20.39 -1.37
C GLU A 271 -6.10 -18.85 -1.24
N GLN A 272 -7.25 -18.21 -1.26
CA GLN A 272 -7.35 -16.81 -0.90
C GLN A 272 -7.08 -16.65 0.60
N ILE A 273 -6.08 -15.86 0.96
CA ILE A 273 -5.61 -15.63 2.33
C ILE A 273 -5.88 -14.17 2.69
N GLU A 274 -6.57 -13.95 3.80
CA GLU A 274 -6.68 -12.62 4.38
C GLU A 274 -5.46 -12.33 5.25
N THR A 275 -4.86 -11.16 5.08
CA THR A 275 -3.80 -10.66 5.95
C THR A 275 -4.39 -10.33 7.32
N GLN A 276 -3.77 -10.82 8.38
CA GLN A 276 -4.20 -10.46 9.73
C GLN A 276 -3.69 -9.04 10.06
N THR A 277 -4.61 -8.08 10.05
CA THR A 277 -4.32 -6.67 10.34
C THR A 277 -4.77 -6.24 11.73
N VAL A 278 -5.56 -7.08 12.41
CA VAL A 278 -6.03 -6.83 13.78
C VAL A 278 -5.64 -7.99 14.69
N VAL A 279 -5.04 -7.67 15.83
CA VAL A 279 -4.67 -8.63 16.88
C VAL A 279 -5.30 -8.17 18.19
N THR A 280 -6.01 -9.08 18.88
CA THR A 280 -6.68 -8.80 20.16
C THR A 280 -6.10 -9.60 21.29
N LYS A 281 -6.11 -9.02 22.48
CA LYS A 281 -5.68 -9.69 23.72
C LYS A 281 -6.42 -9.07 24.92
N VAL A 282 -6.80 -9.87 25.89
CA VAL A 282 -7.20 -9.37 27.22
C VAL A 282 -5.98 -9.33 28.12
N LEU A 283 -5.66 -8.15 28.62
CA LEU A 283 -4.60 -7.89 29.57
C LEU A 283 -5.11 -8.03 31.02
N GLU A 284 -4.22 -7.80 31.98
CA GLU A 284 -4.60 -7.76 33.39
C GLU A 284 -5.73 -6.73 33.67
N ASP A 285 -6.50 -6.94 34.74
CA ASP A 285 -7.63 -6.10 35.15
C ASP A 285 -8.76 -5.97 34.10
N ASN A 286 -8.88 -6.94 33.19
CA ASN A 286 -9.85 -6.95 32.08
C ASN A 286 -9.69 -5.73 31.16
N ILE A 287 -8.48 -5.33 30.85
CA ILE A 287 -8.18 -4.32 29.86
C ILE A 287 -8.06 -5.00 28.49
N GLY A 288 -8.86 -4.57 27.52
CA GLY A 288 -8.73 -4.98 26.12
C GLY A 288 -7.50 -4.33 25.47
N TYR A 289 -6.77 -5.09 24.69
CA TYR A 289 -5.72 -4.60 23.80
C TYR A 289 -6.11 -5.00 22.38
N LEU A 290 -6.12 -4.02 21.49
CA LEU A 290 -6.45 -4.20 20.08
C LEU A 290 -5.40 -3.47 19.23
N GLN A 291 -4.52 -4.25 18.60
CA GLN A 291 -3.51 -3.72 17.68
C GLN A 291 -4.07 -3.69 16.26
N ILE A 292 -3.82 -2.60 15.56
CA ILE A 292 -4.17 -2.39 14.15
C ILE A 292 -2.87 -2.15 13.41
N THR A 293 -2.45 -3.07 12.55
CA THR A 293 -1.17 -2.99 11.84
C THR A 293 -1.27 -2.27 10.49
N SER A 294 -2.46 -2.23 9.88
CA SER A 294 -2.79 -1.52 8.65
C SER A 294 -4.29 -1.25 8.57
N PHE A 295 -4.71 -0.30 7.72
CA PHE A 295 -6.12 -0.03 7.41
C PHE A 295 -6.49 -0.56 6.02
N ASP A 296 -6.27 -1.85 5.79
CA ASP A 296 -6.57 -2.54 4.52
C ASP A 296 -8.08 -2.82 4.38
N GLY A 297 -8.49 -3.32 3.21
CA GLY A 297 -9.89 -3.66 2.95
C GLY A 297 -10.50 -4.67 3.93
N VAL A 298 -9.71 -5.61 4.45
CA VAL A 298 -10.14 -6.62 5.44
C VAL A 298 -10.22 -6.09 6.88
N THR A 299 -9.57 -4.97 7.17
CA THR A 299 -9.30 -4.51 8.55
C THR A 299 -10.58 -4.15 9.30
N TYR A 300 -11.56 -3.51 8.63
CA TYR A 300 -12.82 -3.15 9.28
C TYR A 300 -13.54 -4.38 9.86
N ASN A 301 -13.67 -5.45 9.08
CA ASN A 301 -14.35 -6.67 9.55
C ASN A 301 -13.57 -7.34 10.69
N GLN A 302 -12.24 -7.38 10.60
CA GLN A 302 -11.40 -7.92 11.67
C GLN A 302 -11.49 -7.07 12.94
N PHE A 303 -11.55 -5.74 12.79
CA PHE A 303 -11.70 -4.80 13.90
C PHE A 303 -13.03 -5.00 14.62
N ILE A 304 -14.17 -5.04 13.91
CA ILE A 304 -15.49 -5.25 14.52
C ILE A 304 -15.54 -6.59 15.24
N ASN A 305 -15.09 -7.68 14.59
CA ASN A 305 -15.08 -9.00 15.20
C ASN A 305 -14.19 -9.04 16.48
N GLY A 306 -13.00 -8.44 16.41
CA GLY A 306 -12.08 -8.38 17.54
C GLY A 306 -12.60 -7.51 18.69
N LEU A 307 -13.20 -6.37 18.37
CA LEU A 307 -13.81 -5.49 19.37
C LEU A 307 -14.99 -6.18 20.07
N ASP A 308 -15.90 -6.79 19.31
CA ASP A 308 -17.05 -7.51 19.84
C ASP A 308 -16.62 -8.71 20.70
N GLU A 309 -15.57 -9.43 20.31
CA GLU A 309 -14.98 -10.50 21.13
C GLU A 309 -14.47 -9.97 22.48
N LEU A 310 -13.72 -8.86 22.47
CA LEU A 310 -13.23 -8.24 23.70
C LEU A 310 -14.38 -7.75 24.60
N LEU A 311 -15.39 -7.11 24.01
CA LEU A 311 -16.59 -6.65 24.73
C LEU A 311 -17.35 -7.83 25.38
N ASN A 312 -17.49 -8.95 24.66
CA ASN A 312 -18.11 -10.17 25.18
C ASN A 312 -17.31 -10.82 26.31
N GLN A 313 -15.98 -10.61 26.36
CA GLN A 313 -15.12 -11.04 27.47
C GLN A 313 -15.21 -10.09 28.68
N GLY A 314 -15.99 -9.02 28.60
CA GLY A 314 -16.27 -8.09 29.69
C GLY A 314 -15.10 -7.19 30.05
N ILE A 315 -14.40 -6.68 29.04
CA ILE A 315 -13.35 -5.67 29.24
C ILE A 315 -13.94 -4.40 29.88
N LYS A 316 -13.12 -3.70 30.65
CA LYS A 316 -13.49 -2.48 31.38
C LYS A 316 -12.89 -1.20 30.78
N GLY A 317 -11.97 -1.37 29.86
CA GLY A 317 -11.32 -0.31 29.11
C GLY A 317 -10.50 -0.94 27.99
N ILE A 318 -10.06 -0.14 27.02
CA ILE A 318 -9.40 -0.63 25.81
C ILE A 318 -8.18 0.21 25.47
N ILE A 319 -7.13 -0.46 25.00
CA ILE A 319 -5.94 0.15 24.42
C ILE A 319 -5.91 -0.19 22.94
N PHE A 320 -6.01 0.83 22.09
CA PHE A 320 -5.77 0.71 20.66
C PHE A 320 -4.27 0.94 20.40
N ASP A 321 -3.64 0.08 19.62
CA ASP A 321 -2.24 0.21 19.26
C ASP A 321 -2.09 0.37 17.75
N VAL A 322 -1.75 1.59 17.32
CA VAL A 322 -1.46 1.93 15.92
C VAL A 322 0.00 2.31 15.72
N ARG A 323 0.87 1.87 16.61
CA ARG A 323 2.31 2.07 16.45
C ARG A 323 2.81 1.34 15.21
N SER A 324 3.69 2.00 14.48
CA SER A 324 4.27 1.50 13.21
C SER A 324 3.24 1.15 12.12
N ASN A 325 2.02 1.69 12.25
CA ASN A 325 0.98 1.58 11.23
C ASN A 325 1.04 2.81 10.31
N GLY A 326 1.43 2.60 9.05
CA GLY A 326 1.57 3.65 8.03
C GLY A 326 0.26 4.20 7.47
N GLY A 327 -0.89 3.66 7.90
CA GLY A 327 -2.22 4.04 7.42
C GLY A 327 -2.88 2.97 6.57
N GLY A 328 -3.51 3.37 5.48
CA GLY A 328 -4.27 2.55 4.56
C GLY A 328 -5.50 3.28 4.04
N TYR A 329 -6.59 2.55 3.81
CA TYR A 329 -7.83 3.11 3.25
C TYR A 329 -8.53 4.10 4.17
N TYR A 330 -8.91 5.22 3.57
CA TYR A 330 -9.70 6.27 4.22
C TYR A 330 -11.05 5.76 4.71
N ASP A 331 -11.80 5.04 3.85
CA ASP A 331 -13.11 4.49 4.22
C ASP A 331 -13.02 3.49 5.37
N THR A 332 -11.95 2.70 5.43
CA THR A 332 -11.73 1.74 6.53
C THR A 332 -11.61 2.45 7.88
N VAL A 333 -10.78 3.49 7.97
CA VAL A 333 -10.63 4.23 9.23
C VAL A 333 -11.87 5.02 9.61
N VAL A 334 -12.60 5.58 8.62
CA VAL A 334 -13.88 6.28 8.85
C VAL A 334 -14.91 5.34 9.45
N ASN A 335 -15.12 4.17 8.84
CA ASN A 335 -16.06 3.16 9.34
C ASN A 335 -15.70 2.65 10.74
N MET A 336 -14.40 2.51 11.05
CA MET A 336 -13.95 2.11 12.40
C MET A 336 -14.19 3.20 13.42
N LEU A 337 -13.98 4.47 13.05
CA LEU A 337 -14.24 5.61 13.93
C LEU A 337 -15.73 5.86 14.15
N ASP A 338 -16.57 5.60 13.17
CA ASP A 338 -18.04 5.64 13.33
C ASP A 338 -18.49 4.71 14.47
N ARG A 339 -17.88 3.55 14.63
CA ARG A 339 -18.17 2.61 15.73
C ARG A 339 -17.67 3.06 17.11
N ILE A 340 -16.76 4.05 17.15
CA ILE A 340 -16.08 4.49 18.38
C ILE A 340 -16.61 5.85 18.85
N LEU A 341 -16.77 6.80 17.93
CA LEU A 341 -17.05 8.21 18.23
C LEU A 341 -18.53 8.43 18.54
N PRO A 342 -18.88 9.43 19.37
CA PRO A 342 -20.26 9.91 19.46
C PRO A 342 -20.66 10.60 18.14
N GLU A 343 -21.97 10.85 17.96
CA GLU A 343 -22.49 11.58 16.81
C GLU A 343 -21.72 12.89 16.57
N GLY A 344 -21.13 13.02 15.39
CA GLY A 344 -20.36 14.20 15.03
C GLY A 344 -19.43 14.00 13.84
N LYS A 345 -18.56 14.96 13.62
CA LYS A 345 -17.60 14.95 12.52
C LYS A 345 -16.44 14.00 12.84
N ILE A 346 -16.12 13.07 11.92
CA ILE A 346 -14.97 12.17 12.03
C ILE A 346 -13.70 12.82 11.50
N VAL A 347 -13.77 13.35 10.28
CA VAL A 347 -12.66 13.93 9.52
C VAL A 347 -13.25 14.74 8.39
N TYR A 348 -12.50 15.68 7.83
CA TYR A 348 -12.87 16.27 6.54
C TYR A 348 -11.66 16.44 5.64
N MET A 349 -11.90 16.33 4.34
CA MET A 349 -10.93 16.63 3.31
C MET A 349 -11.20 18.00 2.71
N GLU A 350 -10.14 18.68 2.25
CA GLU A 350 -10.26 19.94 1.51
C GLU A 350 -9.41 19.89 0.24
N ASP A 351 -10.04 20.08 -0.91
CA ASP A 351 -9.37 20.09 -2.21
C ASP A 351 -8.66 21.43 -2.50
N LYS A 352 -7.92 21.50 -3.59
CA LYS A 352 -7.20 22.71 -4.03
C LYS A 352 -8.08 23.94 -4.29
N ASN A 353 -9.40 23.79 -4.37
CA ASN A 353 -10.36 24.88 -4.56
C ASN A 353 -11.05 25.29 -3.25
N GLY A 354 -10.69 24.65 -2.12
CA GLY A 354 -11.32 24.86 -0.82
C GLY A 354 -12.68 24.18 -0.66
N ARG A 355 -13.02 23.21 -1.51
CA ARG A 355 -14.21 22.39 -1.36
C ARG A 355 -13.92 21.35 -0.28
N GLN A 356 -14.80 21.30 0.71
CA GLN A 356 -14.73 20.33 1.79
C GLN A 356 -15.64 19.14 1.55
N ASP A 357 -15.17 17.95 1.89
CA ASP A 357 -15.91 16.71 2.01
C ASP A 357 -15.77 16.22 3.46
N VAL A 358 -16.89 15.96 4.13
CA VAL A 358 -16.93 15.77 5.59
C VAL A 358 -17.61 14.45 5.91
N GLU A 359 -16.92 13.60 6.67
CA GLU A 359 -17.46 12.35 7.20
C GLU A 359 -17.98 12.54 8.61
N TYR A 360 -19.08 11.87 8.92
CA TYR A 360 -19.77 11.96 10.19
C TYR A 360 -20.01 10.58 10.80
N SER A 361 -19.89 10.49 12.12
CA SER A 361 -20.32 9.35 12.93
C SER A 361 -21.79 9.48 13.31
N ASP A 362 -22.41 8.32 13.54
CA ASP A 362 -23.77 8.24 14.08
C ASP A 362 -23.81 8.32 15.62
N ALA A 363 -24.93 7.99 16.24
CA ALA A 363 -25.10 8.08 17.70
C ALA A 363 -24.64 6.82 18.46
N GLU A 364 -24.26 5.75 17.75
CA GLU A 364 -23.75 4.53 18.37
C GLU A 364 -22.25 4.68 18.65
N CYS A 365 -21.86 4.78 19.91
CA CYS A 365 -20.47 4.98 20.30
C CYS A 365 -19.96 3.93 21.29
N LEU A 366 -18.66 3.80 21.39
CA LEU A 366 -18.00 2.93 22.36
C LEU A 366 -17.90 3.64 23.73
N ASP A 367 -18.71 3.22 24.69
CA ASP A 367 -18.71 3.76 26.05
C ASP A 367 -17.74 2.98 26.96
N LEU A 368 -16.46 3.12 26.72
CA LEU A 368 -15.38 2.54 27.53
C LEU A 368 -14.21 3.51 27.65
N PRO A 369 -13.53 3.58 28.81
CA PRO A 369 -12.23 4.23 28.91
C PRO A 369 -11.26 3.68 27.86
N MET A 370 -10.61 4.57 27.09
CA MET A 370 -9.70 4.16 26.04
C MET A 370 -8.43 4.99 26.02
N CYS A 371 -7.39 4.45 25.39
CA CYS A 371 -6.22 5.22 24.95
C CYS A 371 -5.68 4.64 23.65
N VAL A 372 -4.84 5.44 22.96
CA VAL A 372 -4.21 5.05 21.70
C VAL A 372 -2.70 5.14 21.83
N LEU A 373 -1.99 4.06 21.49
CA LEU A 373 -0.54 4.04 21.43
C LEU A 373 -0.07 4.43 20.03
N VAL A 374 0.86 5.39 19.97
CA VAL A 374 1.41 5.94 18.72
C VAL A 374 2.93 6.04 18.76
N ASN A 375 3.57 6.07 17.58
CA ASN A 375 5.00 6.35 17.45
C ASN A 375 5.30 7.16 16.17
N GLY A 376 6.57 7.45 15.90
CA GLY A 376 7.01 8.23 14.73
C GLY A 376 6.69 7.59 13.37
N TYR A 377 6.28 6.32 13.32
CA TYR A 377 5.83 5.61 12.12
C TYR A 377 4.31 5.51 12.00
N THR A 378 3.57 6.01 12.99
CA THR A 378 2.11 6.15 12.91
C THR A 378 1.78 7.25 11.90
N ALA A 379 1.13 6.92 10.78
CA ALA A 379 0.92 7.87 9.68
C ALA A 379 -0.47 7.76 9.02
N SER A 380 -0.91 8.85 8.35
CA SER A 380 -2.10 8.85 7.47
C SER A 380 -3.38 8.43 8.20
N ALA A 381 -4.08 7.35 7.78
CA ALA A 381 -5.30 6.85 8.42
C ALA A 381 -5.12 6.60 9.93
N SER A 382 -3.93 6.17 10.38
CA SER A 382 -3.62 6.03 11.81
C SER A 382 -3.62 7.38 12.55
N GLU A 383 -3.28 8.46 11.85
CA GLU A 383 -3.33 9.82 12.41
C GLU A 383 -4.76 10.38 12.40
N ILE A 384 -5.61 9.98 11.42
CA ILE A 384 -7.04 10.25 11.46
C ILE A 384 -7.66 9.55 12.69
N PHE A 385 -7.33 8.26 12.90
CA PHE A 385 -7.80 7.47 14.02
C PHE A 385 -7.43 8.10 15.37
N SER A 386 -6.15 8.34 15.59
CA SER A 386 -5.67 8.93 16.85
C SER A 386 -6.11 10.38 17.04
N GLY A 387 -6.10 11.18 15.96
CA GLY A 387 -6.49 12.58 16.01
C GLY A 387 -7.96 12.79 16.29
N ALA A 388 -8.85 11.92 15.78
CA ALA A 388 -10.28 11.98 16.08
C ALA A 388 -10.56 11.63 17.55
N ILE A 389 -9.98 10.54 18.08
CA ILE A 389 -10.13 10.16 19.49
C ILE A 389 -9.62 11.27 20.42
N GLN A 390 -8.50 11.93 20.08
CA GLN A 390 -7.95 13.06 20.83
C GLN A 390 -8.88 14.27 20.79
N ASP A 391 -9.40 14.64 19.61
CA ASP A 391 -10.26 15.83 19.45
C ASP A 391 -11.60 15.70 20.19
N TYR A 392 -12.11 14.49 20.35
CA TYR A 392 -13.31 14.19 21.14
C TYR A 392 -13.01 13.98 22.64
N GLU A 393 -11.74 14.04 23.04
CA GLU A 393 -11.32 13.81 24.43
C GLU A 393 -11.78 12.43 24.99
N LEU A 394 -11.93 11.42 24.12
CA LEU A 394 -12.39 10.08 24.51
C LEU A 394 -11.30 9.27 25.21
N GLY A 395 -10.04 9.60 24.94
CA GLY A 395 -8.91 8.90 25.53
C GLY A 395 -7.60 9.61 25.25
N ALA A 396 -6.56 9.28 26.03
CA ALA A 396 -5.24 9.85 25.86
C ALA A 396 -4.50 9.21 24.68
N ILE A 397 -3.78 10.01 23.91
CA ILE A 397 -2.80 9.55 22.94
C ILE A 397 -1.46 9.44 23.67
N ILE A 398 -0.87 8.25 23.64
CA ILE A 398 0.33 7.91 24.43
C ILE A 398 1.44 7.43 23.49
N GLY A 399 2.63 7.99 23.65
CA GLY A 399 3.77 7.56 22.85
C GLY A 399 4.64 8.69 22.34
N GLU A 400 4.98 8.66 21.06
CA GLU A 400 5.85 9.64 20.41
C GLU A 400 5.08 10.41 19.33
N GLN A 401 5.60 11.60 18.94
CA GLN A 401 5.07 12.41 17.84
C GLN A 401 4.87 11.53 16.59
N THR A 402 3.68 11.60 15.98
CA THR A 402 3.38 10.83 14.76
C THR A 402 4.02 11.45 13.51
N PHE A 403 3.95 10.76 12.39
CA PHE A 403 4.67 11.08 11.17
C PHE A 403 4.28 12.42 10.53
N GLY A 404 2.98 12.75 10.49
CA GLY A 404 2.49 13.98 9.88
C GLY A 404 2.13 13.85 8.40
N LYS A 405 1.51 12.76 7.97
CA LYS A 405 0.96 12.63 6.62
C LYS A 405 -0.50 13.05 6.62
N GLY A 406 -0.79 14.35 6.39
CA GLY A 406 -2.12 14.95 6.37
C GLY A 406 -2.67 15.18 4.95
N ILE A 407 -2.32 14.32 3.98
CA ILE A 407 -2.74 14.43 2.58
C ILE A 407 -3.32 13.12 2.06
N VAL A 408 -4.27 13.25 1.14
CA VAL A 408 -5.02 12.14 0.53
C VAL A 408 -4.62 12.01 -0.93
N GLN A 409 -4.28 10.80 -1.33
CA GLN A 409 -4.08 10.43 -2.73
C GLN A 409 -5.37 9.80 -3.28
N ASN A 410 -5.62 10.03 -4.56
CA ASN A 410 -6.59 9.26 -5.32
C ASN A 410 -5.90 8.55 -6.48
N THR A 411 -6.43 7.39 -6.85
CA THR A 411 -5.91 6.59 -7.96
C THR A 411 -6.93 6.56 -9.08
N TYR A 412 -6.46 6.76 -10.29
CA TYR A 412 -7.26 6.74 -11.52
C TYR A 412 -6.77 5.60 -12.41
N THR A 413 -7.61 4.59 -12.59
CA THR A 413 -7.30 3.40 -13.39
C THR A 413 -7.66 3.63 -14.85
N PHE A 414 -6.79 3.20 -15.75
CA PHE A 414 -6.98 3.24 -17.19
C PHE A 414 -7.57 1.93 -17.74
N ARG A 415 -7.98 1.94 -19.01
CA ARG A 415 -8.61 0.78 -19.66
C ARG A 415 -7.67 -0.39 -19.90
N ASP A 416 -6.39 -0.15 -19.95
CA ASP A 416 -5.33 -1.13 -20.09
C ASP A 416 -4.93 -1.78 -18.76
N GLY A 417 -5.54 -1.33 -17.66
CA GLY A 417 -5.27 -1.82 -16.31
C GLY A 417 -4.19 -1.02 -15.57
N SER A 418 -3.47 -0.13 -16.24
CA SER A 418 -2.51 0.78 -15.60
C SER A 418 -3.21 1.84 -14.75
N ALA A 419 -2.48 2.53 -13.87
CA ALA A 419 -3.05 3.53 -12.98
C ALA A 419 -2.10 4.70 -12.71
N VAL A 420 -2.66 5.85 -12.36
CA VAL A 420 -1.92 6.97 -11.79
C VAL A 420 -2.49 7.31 -10.41
N LYS A 421 -1.61 7.55 -9.46
CA LYS A 421 -1.92 7.98 -8.11
C LYS A 421 -1.26 9.33 -7.86
N PHE A 422 -1.99 10.28 -7.30
CA PHE A 422 -1.45 11.58 -6.90
C PHE A 422 -2.30 12.23 -5.82
N THR A 423 -1.72 13.21 -5.12
CA THR A 423 -2.39 13.93 -4.04
C THR A 423 -3.48 14.85 -4.59
N ILE A 424 -4.69 14.73 -4.02
CA ILE A 424 -5.88 15.48 -4.44
C ILE A 424 -6.39 16.44 -3.36
N ALA A 425 -6.13 16.17 -2.08
CA ALA A 425 -6.67 16.94 -0.96
C ALA A 425 -5.76 16.86 0.28
N GLY A 426 -5.91 17.83 1.17
CA GLY A 426 -5.49 17.71 2.55
C GLY A 426 -6.65 17.20 3.42
N TYR A 427 -6.35 16.51 4.53
CA TYR A 427 -7.36 16.16 5.52
C TYR A 427 -7.06 16.80 6.86
N PHE A 428 -8.13 17.00 7.62
CA PHE A 428 -8.14 17.72 8.88
C PHE A 428 -8.91 16.94 9.93
N THR A 429 -8.45 16.99 11.17
CA THR A 429 -9.14 16.35 12.29
C THR A 429 -10.52 16.98 12.55
N PRO A 430 -11.39 16.38 13.36
CA PRO A 430 -12.73 16.94 13.67
C PRO A 430 -12.72 18.42 14.05
N ASN A 431 -11.72 18.85 14.84
CA ASN A 431 -11.55 20.23 15.28
C ASN A 431 -10.80 21.13 14.27
N GLY A 432 -10.50 20.62 13.07
CA GLY A 432 -9.88 21.39 11.99
C GLY A 432 -8.36 21.56 12.12
N ARG A 433 -7.70 20.67 12.83
CA ARG A 433 -6.23 20.67 12.90
C ARG A 433 -5.63 20.13 11.60
N ASP A 434 -4.78 20.94 10.97
CA ASP A 434 -3.89 20.51 9.90
C ASP A 434 -2.71 19.74 10.52
N ILE A 435 -2.57 18.48 10.17
CA ILE A 435 -1.51 17.61 10.68
C ILE A 435 -0.38 17.38 9.67
N HIS A 436 -0.52 17.89 8.43
CA HIS A 436 0.51 17.69 7.42
C HIS A 436 1.84 18.34 7.82
N GLY A 437 2.93 17.55 7.79
CA GLY A 437 4.26 17.95 8.25
C GLY A 437 4.38 18.21 9.76
N LYS A 438 3.31 17.94 10.54
CA LYS A 438 3.26 18.19 11.99
C LYS A 438 3.00 16.93 12.79
N GLY A 439 2.03 16.09 12.34
CA GLY A 439 1.57 14.91 13.05
C GLY A 439 0.67 15.22 14.26
N ILE A 440 0.31 14.16 14.97
CA ILE A 440 -0.42 14.20 16.24
C ILE A 440 0.59 14.22 17.38
N THR A 441 0.49 15.23 18.23
CA THR A 441 1.30 15.31 19.46
C THR A 441 0.63 14.48 20.55
N PRO A 442 1.30 13.49 21.14
CA PRO A 442 0.73 12.70 22.23
C PRO A 442 0.40 13.55 23.46
N ASP A 443 -0.69 13.19 24.15
CA ASP A 443 -1.05 13.79 25.45
C ASP A 443 -0.09 13.35 26.55
N ILE A 444 0.42 12.10 26.42
CA ILE A 444 1.41 11.52 27.33
C ILE A 444 2.61 11.06 26.49
N VAL A 445 3.71 11.83 26.59
CA VAL A 445 4.93 11.53 25.82
C VAL A 445 5.70 10.43 26.54
N VAL A 446 5.86 9.28 25.87
CA VAL A 446 6.64 8.13 26.38
C VAL A 446 7.40 7.52 25.22
N SER A 447 8.73 7.43 25.37
CA SER A 447 9.57 6.73 24.39
C SER A 447 9.69 5.24 24.70
N LEU A 448 9.87 4.45 23.64
CA LEU A 448 10.23 3.04 23.76
C LEU A 448 11.63 2.91 24.39
N PRO A 449 11.92 1.80 25.07
CA PRO A 449 13.24 1.59 25.66
C PRO A 449 14.32 1.58 24.57
N THR A 450 15.42 2.29 24.83
CA THR A 450 16.58 2.33 23.93
C THR A 450 17.59 1.22 24.23
N ASP A 451 17.44 0.55 25.37
CA ASP A 451 18.33 -0.53 25.79
C ASP A 451 18.02 -1.81 24.99
N ARG A 452 19.04 -2.37 24.34
CA ARG A 452 18.92 -3.63 23.59
C ARG A 452 18.45 -4.80 24.46
N GLU A 453 18.69 -4.77 25.77
CA GLU A 453 18.22 -5.80 26.69
C GLU A 453 16.69 -5.86 26.77
N ALA A 454 15.99 -4.78 26.46
CA ALA A 454 14.53 -4.74 26.39
C ALA A 454 13.95 -5.51 25.19
N TYR A 455 14.77 -5.89 24.23
CA TYR A 455 14.35 -6.56 23.01
C TYR A 455 14.85 -8.01 22.96
N ASN A 456 14.09 -8.89 22.31
CA ASN A 456 14.55 -10.23 21.97
C ASN A 456 15.49 -10.20 20.74
N GLU A 457 15.96 -11.37 20.32
CA GLU A 457 16.84 -11.51 19.15
C GLU A 457 16.20 -11.04 17.83
N ASN A 458 14.88 -11.07 17.74
CA ASN A 458 14.09 -10.62 16.58
C ASN A 458 13.68 -9.15 16.67
N GLY A 459 14.19 -8.37 17.62
CA GLY A 459 13.87 -6.96 17.78
C GLY A 459 12.49 -6.68 18.39
N VAL A 460 11.80 -7.69 18.89
CA VAL A 460 10.50 -7.54 19.58
C VAL A 460 10.72 -7.19 21.03
N ILE A 461 9.96 -6.23 21.54
CA ILE A 461 10.04 -5.82 22.96
C ILE A 461 9.58 -6.98 23.84
N LYS A 462 10.38 -7.31 24.86
CA LYS A 462 10.06 -8.36 25.81
C LYS A 462 8.88 -7.98 26.69
N ASP A 463 8.12 -8.99 27.12
CA ASP A 463 6.99 -8.81 28.04
C ASP A 463 7.38 -7.95 29.25
N GLY A 464 6.53 -6.96 29.57
CA GLY A 464 6.73 -6.04 30.68
C GLY A 464 7.76 -4.93 30.44
N MET A 465 8.51 -4.96 29.34
CA MET A 465 9.51 -3.94 28.99
C MET A 465 8.96 -2.83 28.07
N ASP A 466 7.75 -2.97 27.56
CA ASP A 466 7.09 -1.96 26.72
C ASP A 466 6.60 -0.79 27.58
N THR A 467 7.39 0.27 27.61
CA THR A 467 7.12 1.46 28.40
C THR A 467 5.85 2.17 28.00
N GLN A 468 5.52 2.20 26.70
CA GLN A 468 4.31 2.84 26.18
C GLN A 468 3.06 2.01 26.52
N LEU A 469 3.11 0.69 26.33
CA LEU A 469 2.01 -0.19 26.73
C LEU A 469 1.78 -0.16 28.24
N ASN A 470 2.84 -0.16 29.04
CA ASN A 470 2.75 -0.07 30.49
C ASN A 470 2.09 1.25 30.95
N GLU A 471 2.40 2.38 30.31
CA GLU A 471 1.73 3.64 30.59
C GLU A 471 0.25 3.63 30.16
N GLY A 472 -0.08 3.00 29.01
CA GLY A 472 -1.46 2.78 28.57
C GLY A 472 -2.26 1.96 29.58
N ILE A 473 -1.71 0.85 30.08
CA ILE A 473 -2.33 0.03 31.13
C ILE A 473 -2.56 0.86 32.40
N LYS A 474 -1.57 1.61 32.83
CA LYS A 474 -1.66 2.49 34.00
C LYS A 474 -2.77 3.55 33.80
N TYR A 475 -2.81 4.22 32.65
CA TYR A 475 -3.82 5.21 32.31
C TYR A 475 -5.23 4.63 32.41
N ILE A 476 -5.48 3.47 31.75
CA ILE A 476 -6.80 2.81 31.79
C ILE A 476 -7.17 2.40 33.22
N LYS A 477 -6.23 1.86 34.02
CA LYS A 477 -6.49 1.52 35.44
C LYS A 477 -6.91 2.72 36.29
N GLU A 478 -6.48 3.92 35.96
CA GLU A 478 -6.88 5.15 36.64
C GLU A 478 -8.31 5.58 36.25
N GLN A 479 -8.74 5.27 35.04
CA GLN A 479 -10.07 5.61 34.53
C GLN A 479 -11.17 4.63 34.97
N ILE A 480 -10.85 3.36 35.18
CA ILE A 480 -11.83 2.31 35.58
C ILE A 480 -12.04 2.18 37.10
N LYS A 481 -11.38 3.02 37.90
CA LYS A 481 -11.60 3.11 39.36
C LYS A 481 -12.87 3.88 39.66
#